data_dedb59f5c47f4edfd3c844c49e45ae13
#
_entry.id   dedb59f5c47f4edfd3c844c49e45ae13
#
_cell.length_a   1.000
_cell.length_b   1.000
_cell.length_c   1.000
_cell.angle_alpha   90.00
_cell.angle_beta   90.00
_cell.angle_gamma   90.00
#
_symmetry.space_group_name_H-M   'P 1'
#
loop_
_entity.id
_entity.type
_entity.pdbx_description
1 polymer ?
#
loop_
_entity_poly.entity_id
_entity_poly.type
_entity_poly.pdbx_seq_one_letter_code
_entity_poly.pdbx_strand_id
1 'polypeptide(L)'
;MTIHGEGYKTIALCTLIGVLLNLSLFWFFGSTAMWLCIAFLIISMGFLLFIVSFFRIPSREYVYGEHLIVSPCDGKVVVMEETYDDEYFKAKRLQVSIFMSPANVHVNRNSLSGQVVYSQYHKGKYLLA
;
A
#
# COMPACT_ATOMS: atom_id res chain seq x y z
N MET A 1 14.09 3.49 -7.13
CA MET A 1 12.71 3.03 -6.93
C MET A 1 12.68 1.52 -7.15
N THR A 2 12.16 0.75 -6.19
CA THR A 2 12.04 -0.73 -6.24
C THR A 2 10.61 -1.13 -5.97
N ILE A 3 10.27 -2.39 -6.23
CA ILE A 3 8.97 -2.97 -5.88
C ILE A 3 9.14 -3.81 -4.62
N HIS A 4 8.19 -3.71 -3.69
CA HIS A 4 8.17 -4.49 -2.46
C HIS A 4 8.04 -6.00 -2.79
N GLY A 5 8.72 -6.86 -2.04
CA GLY A 5 8.75 -8.32 -2.28
C GLY A 5 7.36 -8.96 -2.36
N GLU A 6 6.43 -8.54 -1.48
CA GLU A 6 5.04 -9.01 -1.48
C GLU A 6 4.25 -8.58 -2.72
N GLY A 7 4.70 -7.55 -3.43
CA GLY A 7 4.05 -7.08 -4.65
C GLY A 7 4.25 -8.00 -5.85
N TYR A 8 5.35 -8.73 -5.92
CA TYR A 8 5.67 -9.52 -7.12
C TYR A 8 4.62 -10.57 -7.46
N LYS A 9 4.14 -11.32 -6.47
CA LYS A 9 3.11 -12.35 -6.67
C LYS A 9 1.79 -11.73 -7.13
N THR A 10 1.37 -10.66 -6.48
CA THR A 10 0.13 -9.94 -6.81
C THR A 10 0.20 -9.34 -8.22
N ILE A 11 1.30 -8.66 -8.56
CA ILE A 11 1.50 -8.06 -9.88
C ILE A 11 1.52 -9.15 -10.97
N ALA A 12 2.24 -10.26 -10.74
CA ALA A 12 2.30 -11.37 -11.68
C ALA A 12 0.92 -11.99 -11.92
N LEU A 13 0.15 -12.24 -10.84
CA LEU A 13 -1.20 -12.80 -10.95
C LEU A 13 -2.15 -11.84 -11.68
N CYS A 14 -2.15 -10.56 -11.34
CA CYS A 14 -2.99 -9.56 -12.02
C CYS A 14 -2.61 -9.39 -13.48
N THR A 15 -1.30 -9.44 -13.81
CA THR A 15 -0.84 -9.40 -15.19
C THR A 15 -1.33 -10.63 -15.97
N LEU A 16 -1.19 -11.83 -15.40
CA LEU A 16 -1.65 -13.07 -16.03
C LEU A 16 -3.16 -13.02 -16.32
N ILE A 17 -3.96 -12.67 -15.31
CA ILE A 17 -5.42 -12.55 -15.45
C ILE A 17 -5.76 -11.48 -16.49
N GLY A 18 -5.12 -10.31 -16.44
CA GLY A 18 -5.34 -9.23 -17.40
C GLY A 18 -5.04 -9.66 -18.84
N VAL A 19 -3.92 -10.37 -19.06
CA VAL A 19 -3.56 -10.91 -20.39
C VAL A 19 -4.60 -11.91 -20.87
N LEU A 20 -4.99 -12.89 -20.05
CA LEU A 20 -6.00 -13.90 -20.43
C LEU A 20 -7.35 -13.28 -20.77
N LEU A 21 -7.81 -12.29 -20.00
CA LEU A 21 -9.06 -11.58 -20.26
C LEU A 21 -8.99 -10.76 -21.56
N ASN A 22 -7.89 -10.04 -21.80
CA ASN A 22 -7.73 -9.27 -23.04
C ASN A 22 -7.68 -10.19 -24.27
N LEU A 23 -6.95 -11.32 -24.20
CA LEU A 23 -6.89 -12.29 -25.28
C LEU A 23 -8.26 -12.92 -25.57
N SER A 24 -9.01 -13.29 -24.53
CA SER A 24 -10.34 -13.85 -24.70
C SER A 24 -11.31 -12.86 -25.32
N LEU A 25 -11.31 -11.60 -24.86
CA LEU A 25 -12.12 -10.54 -25.48
C LEU A 25 -11.77 -10.29 -26.94
N PHE A 26 -10.47 -10.27 -27.24
CA PHE A 26 -10.01 -10.12 -28.63
C PHE A 26 -10.43 -11.31 -29.52
N TRP A 27 -10.38 -12.54 -28.99
CA TRP A 27 -10.82 -13.72 -29.71
C TRP A 27 -12.30 -13.71 -30.05
N PHE A 28 -13.15 -13.29 -29.09
CA PHE A 28 -14.61 -13.30 -29.30
C PHE A 28 -15.14 -12.06 -30.03
N PHE A 29 -14.54 -10.90 -29.81
CA PHE A 29 -15.08 -9.61 -30.30
C PHE A 29 -14.14 -8.83 -31.20
N GLY A 30 -12.92 -9.28 -31.44
CA GLY A 30 -11.91 -8.52 -32.20
C GLY A 30 -12.32 -8.21 -33.62
N SER A 31 -13.11 -9.06 -34.28
CA SER A 31 -13.62 -8.83 -35.64
C SER A 31 -14.85 -7.94 -35.68
N THR A 32 -15.65 -7.85 -34.64
CA THR A 32 -16.95 -7.15 -34.61
C THR A 32 -16.93 -5.86 -33.83
N ALA A 33 -16.11 -5.79 -32.79
CA ALA A 33 -16.10 -4.66 -31.84
C ALA A 33 -14.68 -4.35 -31.34
N MET A 34 -13.73 -4.12 -32.23
CA MET A 34 -12.33 -3.83 -31.93
C MET A 34 -12.18 -2.67 -30.92
N TRP A 35 -13.03 -1.66 -30.99
CA TRP A 35 -12.99 -0.53 -30.09
C TRP A 35 -13.24 -0.91 -28.60
N LEU A 36 -14.10 -1.93 -28.34
CA LEU A 36 -14.30 -2.47 -27.00
C LEU A 36 -13.04 -3.16 -26.47
N CYS A 37 -12.35 -3.93 -27.32
CA CYS A 37 -11.10 -4.59 -26.96
C CYS A 37 -10.01 -3.55 -26.59
N ILE A 38 -9.90 -2.47 -27.36
CA ILE A 38 -8.97 -1.37 -27.09
C ILE A 38 -9.33 -0.64 -25.80
N ALA A 39 -10.60 -0.32 -25.59
CA ALA A 39 -11.05 0.34 -24.35
C ALA A 39 -10.74 -0.53 -23.11
N PHE A 40 -11.03 -1.83 -23.19
CA PHE A 40 -10.72 -2.77 -22.09
C PHE A 40 -9.21 -2.90 -21.85
N LEU A 41 -8.40 -2.93 -22.90
CA LEU A 41 -6.93 -2.95 -22.79
C LEU A 41 -6.41 -1.71 -22.04
N ILE A 42 -6.92 -0.51 -22.36
CA ILE A 42 -6.53 0.73 -21.69
C ILE A 42 -6.91 0.68 -20.21
N ILE A 43 -8.12 0.22 -19.89
CA ILE A 43 -8.59 0.11 -18.49
C ILE A 43 -7.75 -0.90 -17.71
N SER A 44 -7.49 -2.08 -18.28
CA SER A 44 -6.70 -3.13 -17.63
C SER A 44 -5.25 -2.70 -17.41
N MET A 45 -4.67 -1.96 -18.35
CA MET A 45 -3.34 -1.38 -18.23
C MET A 45 -3.30 -0.32 -17.12
N GLY A 46 -4.29 0.58 -17.06
CA GLY A 46 -4.42 1.57 -15.98
C GLY A 46 -4.52 0.92 -14.61
N PHE A 47 -5.30 -0.16 -14.50
CA PHE A 47 -5.41 -0.94 -13.26
C PHE A 47 -4.10 -1.61 -12.87
N LEU A 48 -3.38 -2.20 -13.82
CA LEU A 48 -2.07 -2.80 -13.57
C LEU A 48 -1.06 -1.75 -13.09
N LEU A 49 -1.04 -0.58 -13.72
CA LEU A 49 -0.18 0.54 -13.31
C LEU A 49 -0.52 1.03 -11.90
N PHE A 50 -1.79 1.04 -11.52
CA PHE A 50 -2.22 1.36 -10.15
C PHE A 50 -1.68 0.35 -9.15
N ILE A 51 -1.78 -0.97 -9.43
CA ILE A 51 -1.23 -2.02 -8.56
C ILE A 51 0.29 -1.90 -8.43
N VAL A 52 1.01 -1.70 -9.53
CA VAL A 52 2.45 -1.49 -9.50
C VAL A 52 2.82 -0.26 -8.69
N SER A 53 2.05 0.83 -8.83
CA SER A 53 2.23 2.05 -8.06
C SER A 53 2.02 1.85 -6.56
N PHE A 54 1.06 1.03 -6.15
CA PHE A 54 0.78 0.70 -4.76
C PHE A 54 1.96 -0.01 -4.08
N PHE A 55 2.63 -0.94 -4.78
CA PHE A 55 3.76 -1.69 -4.24
C PHE A 55 5.12 -1.01 -4.45
N ARG A 56 5.16 0.22 -4.96
CA ARG A 56 6.42 0.93 -5.17
C ARG A 56 7.07 1.35 -3.86
N ILE A 57 8.39 1.21 -3.78
CA ILE A 57 9.22 1.73 -2.69
C ILE A 57 10.10 2.84 -3.29
N PRO A 58 9.80 4.12 -3.05
CA PRO A 58 10.66 5.21 -3.48
C PRO A 58 11.93 5.23 -2.62
N SER A 59 13.05 5.64 -3.23
CA SER A 59 14.26 6.03 -2.51
C SER A 59 13.96 7.32 -1.76
N ARG A 60 14.19 7.34 -0.45
CA ARG A 60 14.02 8.53 0.40
C ARG A 60 15.33 8.80 1.12
N GLU A 61 15.71 10.03 1.19
CA GLU A 61 16.76 10.51 2.08
C GLU A 61 16.10 10.92 3.40
N TYR A 62 16.55 10.31 4.49
CA TYR A 62 16.00 10.59 5.82
C TYR A 62 17.01 11.45 6.59
N VAL A 63 16.51 12.49 7.24
CA VAL A 63 17.28 13.26 8.21
C VAL A 63 17.20 12.53 9.55
N TYR A 64 18.33 12.04 10.01
CA TYR A 64 18.45 11.37 11.32
C TYR A 64 19.01 12.38 12.34
N GLY A 65 18.56 12.28 13.59
CA GLY A 65 19.05 13.08 14.69
C GLY A 65 18.65 12.45 16.04
N GLU A 66 19.39 12.76 17.10
CA GLU A 66 19.18 12.16 18.43
C GLU A 66 17.77 12.42 19.01
N HIS A 67 17.11 13.49 18.54
CA HIS A 67 15.77 13.89 19.01
C HIS A 67 14.71 13.85 17.91
N LEU A 68 14.98 13.17 16.79
CA LEU A 68 14.06 13.09 15.68
C LEU A 68 13.45 11.70 15.57
N ILE A 69 12.12 11.66 15.49
CA ILE A 69 11.34 10.46 15.18
C ILE A 69 10.84 10.62 13.74
N VAL A 70 11.26 9.72 12.85
CA VAL A 70 10.84 9.76 11.45
C VAL A 70 9.45 9.15 11.33
N SER A 71 8.58 9.77 10.51
CA SER A 71 7.25 9.20 10.24
C SER A 71 7.36 7.78 9.69
N PRO A 72 6.57 6.82 10.20
CA PRO A 72 6.61 5.43 9.75
C PRO A 72 6.10 5.25 8.32
N CYS A 73 5.33 6.21 7.80
CA CYS A 73 4.70 6.11 6.49
C CYS A 73 4.46 7.47 5.85
N ASP A 74 4.20 7.46 4.53
CA ASP A 74 3.70 8.62 3.80
C ASP A 74 2.19 8.75 4.05
N GLY A 75 1.73 9.89 4.56
CA GLY A 75 0.32 10.08 4.83
C GLY A 75 -0.01 11.43 5.45
N LYS A 76 -1.26 11.59 5.86
CA LYS A 76 -1.75 12.78 6.54
C LYS A 76 -1.99 12.45 8.02
N VAL A 77 -1.43 13.25 8.93
CA VAL A 77 -1.77 13.15 10.36
C VAL A 77 -3.23 13.53 10.53
N VAL A 78 -4.02 12.63 11.07
CA VAL A 78 -5.49 12.81 11.28
C VAL A 78 -5.85 12.93 12.74
N VAL A 79 -5.07 12.32 13.63
CA VAL A 79 -5.27 12.43 15.09
C VAL A 79 -3.92 12.62 15.76
N MET A 80 -3.88 13.50 16.76
CA MET A 80 -2.76 13.66 17.68
C MET A 80 -3.36 13.96 19.06
N GLU A 81 -3.33 12.97 19.95
CA GLU A 81 -3.95 13.08 21.26
C GLU A 81 -3.20 12.24 22.31
N GLU A 82 -3.36 12.60 23.57
CA GLU A 82 -2.93 11.75 24.67
C GLU A 82 -3.98 10.69 24.94
N THR A 83 -3.58 9.42 24.83
CA THR A 83 -4.43 8.27 25.14
C THR A 83 -3.75 7.37 26.18
N TYR A 84 -4.55 6.61 26.92
CA TYR A 84 -4.04 5.62 27.86
C TYR A 84 -3.81 4.31 27.15
N ASP A 85 -2.59 3.79 27.21
CA ASP A 85 -2.25 2.47 26.68
C ASP A 85 -2.47 1.40 27.78
N ASP A 86 -3.53 0.61 27.61
CA ASP A 86 -3.91 -0.46 28.55
C ASP A 86 -3.04 -1.71 28.44
N GLU A 87 -2.39 -1.87 27.29
CA GLU A 87 -1.85 -3.16 26.90
C GLU A 87 -0.41 -3.36 27.40
N TYR A 88 0.48 -2.49 26.98
CA TYR A 88 1.91 -2.66 27.24
C TYR A 88 2.44 -1.63 28.25
N PHE A 89 2.28 -0.34 27.95
CA PHE A 89 2.87 0.70 28.82
C PHE A 89 2.07 0.98 30.07
N LYS A 90 0.76 0.71 30.08
CA LYS A 90 -0.17 1.01 31.18
C LYS A 90 -0.04 2.44 31.68
N ALA A 91 0.12 3.37 30.76
CA ALA A 91 0.37 4.79 31.02
C ALA A 91 -0.17 5.65 29.87
N LYS A 92 -0.33 6.95 30.13
CA LYS A 92 -0.64 7.91 29.08
C LYS A 92 0.51 8.04 28.09
N ARG A 93 0.19 8.03 26.80
CA ARG A 93 1.11 8.18 25.68
C ARG A 93 0.52 9.11 24.63
N LEU A 94 1.38 9.82 23.91
CA LEU A 94 0.97 10.60 22.76
C LEU A 94 0.75 9.65 21.58
N GLN A 95 -0.50 9.55 21.13
CA GLN A 95 -0.87 8.81 19.94
C GLN A 95 -0.89 9.74 18.73
N VAL A 96 -0.21 9.33 17.66
CA VAL A 96 -0.25 10.01 16.36
C VAL A 96 -0.79 9.04 15.33
N SER A 97 -1.96 9.33 14.77
CA SER A 97 -2.59 8.50 13.73
C SER A 97 -2.38 9.13 12.37
N ILE A 98 -1.90 8.32 11.42
CA ILE A 98 -1.56 8.76 10.06
C ILE A 98 -2.42 7.99 9.06
N PHE A 99 -3.22 8.71 8.28
CA PHE A 99 -4.01 8.14 7.20
C PHE A 99 -3.15 7.96 5.95
N MET A 100 -3.07 6.71 5.46
CA MET A 100 -2.36 6.35 4.24
C MET A 100 -3.36 6.17 3.10
N SER A 101 -3.27 7.02 2.07
CA SER A 101 -4.11 6.87 0.87
C SER A 101 -3.63 5.70 0.00
N PRO A 102 -4.53 4.83 -0.51
CA PRO A 102 -4.17 3.75 -1.44
C PRO A 102 -3.54 4.24 -2.74
N ALA A 103 -3.79 5.50 -3.12
CA ALA A 103 -3.20 6.12 -4.31
C ALA A 103 -1.75 6.61 -4.09
N ASN A 104 -1.29 6.63 -2.84
CA ASN A 104 0.08 7.04 -2.49
C ASN A 104 0.95 5.82 -2.18
N VAL A 105 2.20 6.07 -1.80
CA VAL A 105 3.13 5.03 -1.31
C VAL A 105 2.54 4.36 -0.08
N HIS A 106 2.40 3.03 -0.13
CA HIS A 106 1.70 2.26 0.91
C HIS A 106 2.68 1.33 1.65
N VAL A 107 3.72 1.92 2.23
CA VAL A 107 4.80 1.21 2.92
C VAL A 107 4.99 1.77 4.32
N ASN A 108 5.00 0.87 5.32
CA ASN A 108 5.35 1.18 6.69
C ASN A 108 6.80 0.83 6.98
N ARG A 109 7.45 1.67 7.78
CA ARG A 109 8.84 1.49 8.25
C ARG A 109 8.94 1.78 9.73
N ASN A 110 9.95 1.25 10.38
CA ASN A 110 10.24 1.61 11.77
C ASN A 110 10.67 3.07 11.86
N SER A 111 10.07 3.80 12.79
CA SER A 111 10.36 5.22 13.03
C SER A 111 11.71 5.46 13.69
N LEU A 112 12.23 4.44 14.38
CA LEU A 112 13.49 4.44 15.12
C LEU A 112 14.17 3.08 14.97
N SER A 113 15.49 3.06 15.14
CA SER A 113 16.24 1.82 15.32
C SER A 113 16.02 1.30 16.73
N GLY A 114 15.79 -0.01 16.87
CA GLY A 114 15.55 -0.61 18.18
C GLY A 114 15.30 -2.11 18.11
N GLN A 115 15.06 -2.71 19.26
CA GLN A 115 14.66 -4.11 19.39
C GLN A 115 13.17 -4.20 19.67
N VAL A 116 12.47 -5.08 18.96
CA VAL A 116 11.05 -5.37 19.23
C VAL A 116 10.98 -6.20 20.51
N VAL A 117 10.40 -5.63 21.56
CA VAL A 117 10.24 -6.28 22.87
C VAL A 117 8.81 -6.76 23.13
N TYR A 118 7.86 -6.25 22.34
CA TYR A 118 6.46 -6.63 22.44
C TYR A 118 5.83 -6.66 21.05
N SER A 119 5.03 -7.69 20.79
CA SER A 119 4.24 -7.83 19.56
C SER A 119 3.01 -8.68 19.86
N GLN A 120 1.82 -8.13 19.57
CA GLN A 120 0.55 -8.79 19.79
C GLN A 120 -0.33 -8.67 18.54
N TYR A 121 -0.93 -9.76 18.12
CA TYR A 121 -1.92 -9.75 17.04
C TYR A 121 -3.33 -9.58 17.63
N HIS A 122 -4.03 -8.54 17.18
CA HIS A 122 -5.44 -8.33 17.47
C HIS A 122 -6.29 -8.61 16.24
N LYS A 123 -7.25 -9.53 16.36
CA LYS A 123 -8.20 -9.81 15.29
C LYS A 123 -9.14 -8.62 15.14
N GLY A 124 -9.00 -7.88 14.07
CA GLY A 124 -9.85 -6.71 13.75
C GLY A 124 -10.87 -6.98 12.65
N LYS A 125 -11.70 -5.98 12.38
CA LYS A 125 -12.57 -5.93 11.20
C LYS A 125 -11.84 -5.17 10.10
N TYR A 126 -11.91 -5.67 8.86
CA TYR A 126 -11.41 -4.95 7.69
C TYR A 126 -12.47 -3.91 7.30
N LEU A 127 -12.24 -2.66 7.67
CA LEU A 127 -13.11 -1.54 7.33
C LEU A 127 -12.33 -0.59 6.42
N LEU A 128 -13.05 0.01 5.46
CA LEU A 128 -12.51 1.14 4.71
C LEU A 128 -12.47 2.34 5.66
N ALA A 129 -11.32 2.98 5.74
CA ALA A 129 -11.12 4.19 6.53
C ALA A 129 -11.58 5.43 5.75
#